data_1423ead3f037a5e2612d39b409ab4b63
#
_entry.id   1423ead3f037a5e2612d39b409ab4b63
#
_cell.length_a   1.000
_cell.length_b   1.000
_cell.length_c   1.000
_cell.angle_alpha   90.00
_cell.angle_beta   90.00
_cell.angle_gamma   90.00
#
_symmetry.space_group_name_H-M   'P 1'
#
loop_
_entity.id
_entity.type
_entity.pdbx_description
1 polymer ?
#
loop_
_entity_poly.entity_id
_entity_poly.type
_entity_poly.pdbx_seq_one_letter_code
_entity_poly.pdbx_strand_id
1 'polypeptide(L)'
;MSKPEFVYVIYIQAAPEKIWQALIDPEMTKEFWGRHRNQSDWKIGSAWRHENYDDATDIAVSGTVVESDPPRRLVLTWARPNATDEADISRVAFEIEEYMGSARLTVTHTDLSPEMLRNISGGWPAVLSSMKSLLETGASLSMTRRQWKKAG
;
A
#
# COMPACT_ATOMS: atom_id res chain seq x y z
N MET A 1 -24.19 -11.21 -4.59
CA MET A 1 -23.53 -10.08 -5.25
C MET A 1 -22.09 -9.95 -4.77
N SER A 2 -21.17 -9.78 -5.69
CA SER A 2 -19.79 -9.56 -5.35
C SER A 2 -19.62 -8.14 -4.76
N LYS A 3 -18.69 -8.00 -3.83
CA LYS A 3 -18.32 -6.69 -3.32
C LYS A 3 -17.56 -5.90 -4.39
N PRO A 4 -17.60 -4.57 -4.34
CA PRO A 4 -16.84 -3.76 -5.28
C PRO A 4 -15.34 -3.98 -5.13
N GLU A 5 -14.62 -3.75 -6.21
CA GLU A 5 -13.16 -3.79 -6.21
C GLU A 5 -12.62 -2.51 -6.86
N PHE A 6 -11.37 -2.22 -6.56
CA PHE A 6 -10.67 -1.04 -7.07
C PHE A 6 -9.39 -1.51 -7.75
N VAL A 7 -9.19 -1.09 -8.99
CA VAL A 7 -7.98 -1.43 -9.76
C VAL A 7 -7.31 -0.13 -10.20
N TYR A 8 -6.01 -0.03 -9.95
CA TYR A 8 -5.22 1.12 -10.35
C TYR A 8 -3.93 0.66 -11.00
N VAL A 9 -3.65 1.15 -12.19
CA VAL A 9 -2.44 0.82 -12.95
C VAL A 9 -1.60 2.07 -13.09
N ILE A 10 -0.30 1.97 -12.77
CA ILE A 10 0.62 3.10 -12.90
C ILE A 10 1.95 2.61 -13.46
N TYR A 11 2.57 3.42 -14.32
CA TYR A 11 3.88 3.16 -14.90
C TYR A 11 4.90 4.05 -14.21
N ILE A 12 6.00 3.43 -13.76
CA ILE A 12 7.04 4.12 -13.01
C ILE A 12 8.39 3.85 -13.67
N GLN A 13 9.16 4.91 -13.89
CA GLN A 13 10.51 4.83 -14.48
C GLN A 13 11.49 4.35 -13.41
N ALA A 14 11.37 3.08 -13.04
CA ALA A 14 12.23 2.42 -12.06
C ALA A 14 12.20 0.92 -12.30
N ALA A 15 13.20 0.22 -11.77
CA ALA A 15 13.21 -1.24 -11.83
C ALA A 15 12.17 -1.83 -10.88
N PRO A 16 11.61 -3.01 -11.19
CA PRO A 16 10.65 -3.67 -10.28
C PRO A 16 11.15 -3.82 -8.85
N GLU A 17 12.45 -4.08 -8.66
CA GLU A 17 13.06 -4.23 -7.34
C GLU A 17 12.96 -2.94 -6.52
N LYS A 18 13.01 -1.79 -7.16
CA LYS A 18 12.87 -0.50 -6.48
C LYS A 18 11.45 -0.26 -6.00
N ILE A 19 10.47 -0.69 -6.77
CA ILE A 19 9.07 -0.58 -6.37
C ILE A 19 8.81 -1.51 -5.18
N TRP A 20 9.31 -2.75 -5.26
CA TRP A 20 9.21 -3.69 -4.14
C TRP A 20 9.81 -3.09 -2.87
N GLN A 21 11.02 -2.55 -2.98
CA GLN A 21 11.72 -1.92 -1.85
C GLN A 21 10.89 -0.76 -1.28
N ALA A 22 10.31 0.07 -2.15
CA ALA A 22 9.49 1.20 -1.71
C ALA A 22 8.28 0.75 -0.87
N LEU A 23 7.69 -0.39 -1.21
CA LEU A 23 6.53 -0.91 -0.48
C LEU A 23 6.89 -1.42 0.92
N ILE A 24 8.10 -1.94 1.11
CA ILE A 24 8.49 -2.62 2.37
C ILE A 24 9.49 -1.84 3.22
N ASP A 25 10.16 -0.84 2.68
CA ASP A 25 11.19 -0.07 3.41
C ASP A 25 10.54 1.10 4.17
N PRO A 26 10.59 1.10 5.52
CA PRO A 26 9.98 2.17 6.32
C PRO A 26 10.51 3.57 6.00
N GLU A 27 11.78 3.69 5.66
CA GLU A 27 12.39 4.98 5.34
C GLU A 27 11.89 5.54 4.02
N MET A 28 11.47 4.68 3.10
CA MET A 28 10.86 5.11 1.85
C MET A 28 9.36 5.35 2.02
N THR A 29 8.68 4.44 2.69
CA THR A 29 7.22 4.50 2.86
C THR A 29 6.77 5.78 3.56
N LYS A 30 7.49 6.22 4.57
CA LYS A 30 7.14 7.45 5.31
C LYS A 30 7.08 8.68 4.40
N GLU A 31 7.84 8.69 3.31
CA GLU A 31 7.91 9.84 2.42
C GLU A 31 6.70 9.97 1.51
N PHE A 32 6.11 8.84 1.11
CA PHE A 32 5.02 8.88 0.14
C PHE A 32 3.67 8.38 0.67
N TRP A 33 3.59 7.98 1.94
CA TRP A 33 2.37 7.36 2.46
C TRP A 33 1.91 7.98 3.78
N GLY A 34 1.72 9.31 3.80
CA GLY A 34 1.16 9.99 4.97
C GLY A 34 1.99 9.84 6.24
N ARG A 35 3.30 9.73 6.11
CA ARG A 35 4.27 9.50 7.18
C ARG A 35 3.95 8.23 7.99
N HIS A 36 3.59 7.20 7.27
CA HIS A 36 3.39 5.85 7.83
C HIS A 36 4.43 4.89 7.28
N ARG A 37 4.55 3.73 7.90
CA ARG A 37 5.47 2.68 7.46
C ARG A 37 4.78 1.35 7.51
N ASN A 38 5.21 0.42 6.65
CA ASN A 38 4.72 -0.94 6.65
C ASN A 38 5.72 -1.81 7.41
N GLN A 39 5.26 -2.58 8.39
CA GLN A 39 6.10 -3.43 9.22
C GLN A 39 5.67 -4.89 9.09
N SER A 40 6.61 -5.76 8.71
CA SER A 40 6.42 -7.20 8.61
C SER A 40 7.77 -7.85 8.33
N ASP A 41 7.86 -9.17 8.44
CA ASP A 41 8.99 -9.91 7.87
C ASP A 41 8.72 -10.33 6.42
N TRP A 42 7.53 -10.03 5.92
CA TRP A 42 7.09 -10.24 4.53
C TRP A 42 7.09 -11.68 4.07
N LYS A 43 7.00 -12.63 5.00
CA LYS A 43 6.84 -14.05 4.71
C LYS A 43 5.37 -14.41 4.70
N ILE A 44 4.98 -15.39 3.89
CA ILE A 44 3.61 -15.88 3.83
C ILE A 44 3.17 -16.33 5.22
N GLY A 45 2.00 -15.85 5.66
CA GLY A 45 1.44 -16.14 6.97
C GLY A 45 1.83 -15.15 8.06
N SER A 46 2.79 -14.27 7.80
CA SER A 46 3.22 -13.28 8.79
C SER A 46 2.23 -12.15 8.92
N ALA A 47 2.17 -11.55 10.10
CA ALA A 47 1.41 -10.34 10.32
C ALA A 47 2.10 -9.14 9.65
N TRP A 48 1.33 -8.17 9.21
CA TRP A 48 1.87 -6.88 8.76
C TRP A 48 1.05 -5.75 9.36
N ARG A 49 1.67 -4.58 9.51
CA ARG A 49 1.02 -3.40 10.06
C ARG A 49 1.40 -2.17 9.26
N HIS A 50 0.43 -1.31 9.02
CA HIS A 50 0.63 0.03 8.50
C HIS A 50 0.49 0.98 9.68
N GLU A 51 1.62 1.45 10.19
CA GLU A 51 1.66 2.21 11.43
C GLU A 51 2.29 3.59 11.23
N ASN A 52 1.92 4.52 12.12
CA ASN A 52 2.50 5.85 12.14
C ASN A 52 4.01 5.75 12.36
N TYR A 53 4.79 6.39 11.50
CA TYR A 53 6.25 6.34 11.58
C TYR A 53 6.77 6.91 12.91
N ASP A 54 6.12 7.94 13.43
CA ASP A 54 6.54 8.62 14.67
C ASP A 54 5.93 7.99 15.93
N ASP A 55 4.96 7.10 15.80
CA ASP A 55 4.27 6.47 16.93
C ASP A 55 3.80 5.06 16.51
N ALA A 56 4.59 4.06 16.85
CA ALA A 56 4.31 2.67 16.48
C ALA A 56 3.05 2.09 17.13
N THR A 57 2.48 2.76 18.14
CA THR A 57 1.22 2.32 18.76
C THR A 57 0.01 2.78 17.96
N ASP A 58 0.19 3.75 17.06
CA ASP A 58 -0.87 4.26 16.19
C ASP A 58 -0.89 3.46 14.89
N ILE A 59 -1.70 2.41 14.87
CA ILE A 59 -1.80 1.49 13.74
C ILE A 59 -3.06 1.84 12.94
N ALA A 60 -2.88 2.19 11.67
CA ALA A 60 -3.99 2.55 10.79
C ALA A 60 -4.63 1.32 10.14
N VAL A 61 -3.81 0.34 9.75
CA VAL A 61 -4.25 -0.87 9.04
C VAL A 61 -3.38 -2.02 9.48
N SER A 62 -3.95 -3.22 9.53
CA SER A 62 -3.19 -4.44 9.79
C SER A 62 -3.77 -5.60 8.99
N GLY A 63 -3.03 -6.69 8.94
CA GLY A 63 -3.46 -7.89 8.25
C GLY A 63 -2.40 -8.96 8.24
N THR A 64 -2.50 -9.82 7.24
CA THR A 64 -1.62 -10.98 7.06
C THR A 64 -1.06 -10.98 5.65
N VAL A 65 0.17 -11.44 5.50
CA VAL A 65 0.79 -11.64 4.19
C VAL A 65 0.24 -12.94 3.59
N VAL A 66 -0.50 -12.83 2.49
CA VAL A 66 -1.14 -13.98 1.82
C VAL A 66 -0.21 -14.58 0.78
N GLU A 67 0.46 -13.72 -0.01
CA GLU A 67 1.45 -14.14 -1.01
C GLU A 67 2.63 -13.17 -0.96
N SER A 68 3.84 -13.70 -1.18
CA SER A 68 5.06 -12.89 -1.24
C SER A 68 6.02 -13.52 -2.24
N ASP A 69 6.12 -12.91 -3.42
CA ASP A 69 7.01 -13.34 -4.50
C ASP A 69 7.80 -12.13 -5.00
N PRO A 70 8.88 -11.75 -4.29
CA PRO A 70 9.67 -10.57 -4.67
C PRO A 70 10.35 -10.76 -6.03
N PRO A 71 10.42 -9.74 -6.86
CA PRO A 71 9.80 -8.41 -6.72
C PRO A 71 8.47 -8.29 -7.49
N ARG A 72 7.76 -9.40 -7.74
CA ARG A 72 6.66 -9.46 -8.68
C ARG A 72 5.28 -9.35 -8.07
N ARG A 73 5.07 -9.93 -6.89
CA ARG A 73 3.72 -10.01 -6.34
C ARG A 73 3.71 -10.03 -4.83
N LEU A 74 2.88 -9.19 -4.24
CA LEU A 74 2.65 -9.14 -2.80
C LEU A 74 1.14 -9.03 -2.59
N VAL A 75 0.56 -9.95 -1.81
CA VAL A 75 -0.87 -9.93 -1.48
C VAL A 75 -1.03 -9.89 0.03
N LEU A 76 -1.81 -8.92 0.50
CA LEU A 76 -2.04 -8.68 1.92
C LEU A 76 -3.54 -8.67 2.20
N THR A 77 -3.95 -9.15 3.37
CA THR A 77 -5.25 -8.77 3.89
C THR A 77 -5.14 -7.37 4.48
N TRP A 78 -6.24 -6.64 4.50
CA TRP A 78 -6.26 -5.21 4.84
C TRP A 78 -7.51 -4.91 5.66
N ALA A 79 -7.32 -4.52 6.90
CA ALA A 79 -8.43 -4.23 7.82
C ALA A 79 -8.01 -3.21 8.87
N ARG A 80 -8.98 -2.57 9.50
CA ARG A 80 -8.73 -1.78 10.70
C ARG A 80 -8.20 -2.71 11.79
N PRO A 81 -7.32 -2.26 12.69
CA PRO A 81 -6.67 -3.15 13.68
C PRO A 81 -7.63 -3.93 14.56
N ASN A 82 -8.83 -3.40 14.79
CA ASN A 82 -9.83 -4.03 15.67
C ASN A 82 -10.94 -4.76 14.93
N ALA A 83 -10.79 -4.95 13.62
CA ALA A 83 -11.80 -5.63 12.82
C ALA A 83 -11.82 -7.12 13.16
N THR A 84 -12.98 -7.63 13.54
CA THR A 84 -13.19 -9.04 13.86
C THR A 84 -14.14 -9.73 12.90
N ASP A 85 -14.90 -8.95 12.13
CA ASP A 85 -15.86 -9.46 11.15
C ASP A 85 -15.17 -9.60 9.80
N GLU A 86 -15.29 -10.78 9.17
CA GLU A 86 -14.74 -11.02 7.85
C GLU A 86 -15.22 -10.01 6.81
N ALA A 87 -16.44 -9.49 6.99
CA ALA A 87 -17.00 -8.48 6.08
C ALA A 87 -16.18 -7.17 6.08
N ASP A 88 -15.40 -6.94 7.13
CA ASP A 88 -14.56 -5.74 7.27
C ASP A 88 -13.10 -5.99 6.86
N ILE A 89 -12.79 -7.18 6.37
CA ILE A 89 -11.44 -7.54 5.93
C ILE A 89 -11.41 -7.54 4.41
N SER A 90 -10.57 -6.69 3.85
CA SER A 90 -10.35 -6.62 2.41
C SER A 90 -9.02 -7.26 2.04
N ARG A 91 -8.71 -7.28 0.75
CA ARG A 91 -7.47 -7.86 0.23
C ARG A 91 -6.88 -6.94 -0.81
N VAL A 92 -5.59 -6.69 -0.73
CA VAL A 92 -4.86 -5.89 -1.71
C VAL A 92 -3.76 -6.72 -2.35
N ALA A 93 -3.68 -6.69 -3.68
CA ALA A 93 -2.63 -7.32 -4.45
C ALA A 93 -1.81 -6.25 -5.15
N PHE A 94 -0.49 -6.32 -4.98
CA PHE A 94 0.47 -5.51 -5.73
C PHE A 94 1.14 -6.42 -6.75
N GLU A 95 1.01 -6.09 -8.04
CA GLU A 95 1.67 -6.83 -9.11
C GLU A 95 2.62 -5.90 -9.84
N ILE A 96 3.87 -6.30 -9.92
CA ILE A 96 4.95 -5.48 -10.45
C ILE A 96 5.57 -6.20 -11.64
N GLU A 97 5.56 -5.56 -12.80
CA GLU A 97 6.09 -6.14 -14.04
C GLU A 97 7.03 -5.17 -14.72
N GLU A 98 8.12 -5.70 -15.29
CA GLU A 98 8.94 -4.88 -16.18
C GLU A 98 8.13 -4.62 -17.45
N TYR A 99 8.19 -3.38 -17.95
CA TYR A 99 7.42 -2.99 -19.13
C TYR A 99 8.18 -1.92 -19.91
N MET A 100 8.79 -2.31 -21.02
CA MET A 100 9.47 -1.39 -21.97
C MET A 100 10.47 -0.47 -21.29
N GLY A 101 11.30 -1.01 -20.38
CA GLY A 101 12.32 -0.24 -19.67
C GLY A 101 11.83 0.48 -18.42
N SER A 102 10.55 0.39 -18.13
CA SER A 102 9.94 0.92 -16.91
C SER A 102 9.31 -0.25 -16.15
N ALA A 103 8.56 0.04 -15.10
CA ALA A 103 7.77 -0.96 -14.41
C ALA A 103 6.31 -0.57 -14.44
N ARG A 104 5.45 -1.58 -14.59
CA ARG A 104 4.01 -1.41 -14.42
C ARG A 104 3.61 -1.98 -13.08
N LEU A 105 3.03 -1.13 -12.23
CA LEU A 105 2.48 -1.54 -10.94
C LEU A 105 0.97 -1.56 -11.05
N THR A 106 0.38 -2.71 -10.75
CA THR A 106 -1.08 -2.86 -10.68
C THR A 106 -1.47 -3.11 -9.23
N VAL A 107 -2.34 -2.27 -8.70
CA VAL A 107 -2.91 -2.45 -7.36
C VAL A 107 -4.36 -2.86 -7.55
N THR A 108 -4.71 -4.04 -7.01
CA THR A 108 -6.08 -4.56 -7.03
C THR A 108 -6.53 -4.74 -5.60
N HIS A 109 -7.52 -3.95 -5.18
CA HIS A 109 -8.07 -3.99 -3.82
C HIS A 109 -9.48 -4.56 -3.91
N THR A 110 -9.69 -5.71 -3.31
CA THR A 110 -10.94 -6.49 -3.42
C THR A 110 -11.60 -6.66 -2.07
N ASP A 111 -12.84 -7.16 -2.07
CA ASP A 111 -13.63 -7.41 -0.86
C ASP A 111 -13.86 -6.14 -0.04
N LEU A 112 -14.02 -5.02 -0.75
CA LEU A 112 -14.19 -3.71 -0.13
C LEU A 112 -15.63 -3.47 0.32
N SER A 113 -15.79 -2.94 1.54
CA SER A 113 -17.06 -2.34 1.93
C SER A 113 -17.25 -1.01 1.19
N PRO A 114 -18.47 -0.50 1.05
CA PRO A 114 -18.68 0.80 0.40
C PRO A 114 -17.91 1.94 1.07
N GLU A 115 -17.82 1.93 2.40
CA GLU A 115 -17.05 2.93 3.15
C GLU A 115 -15.56 2.84 2.82
N MET A 116 -15.02 1.63 2.83
CA MET A 116 -13.61 1.42 2.53
C MET A 116 -13.28 1.79 1.09
N LEU A 117 -14.17 1.46 0.14
CA LEU A 117 -14.00 1.85 -1.26
C LEU A 117 -13.86 3.36 -1.40
N ARG A 118 -14.70 4.13 -0.69
CA ARG A 118 -14.60 5.60 -0.72
C ARG A 118 -13.25 6.07 -0.19
N ASN A 119 -12.79 5.47 0.90
CA ASN A 119 -11.53 5.87 1.54
C ASN A 119 -10.32 5.60 0.63
N ILE A 120 -10.23 4.41 0.04
CA ILE A 120 -9.06 4.04 -0.76
C ILE A 120 -9.09 4.63 -2.18
N SER A 121 -10.26 5.01 -2.68
CA SER A 121 -10.37 5.58 -4.03
C SER A 121 -9.62 6.90 -4.18
N GLY A 122 -9.52 7.69 -3.10
CA GLY A 122 -8.69 8.89 -3.07
C GLY A 122 -7.27 8.60 -2.60
N GLY A 123 -7.11 7.60 -1.71
CA GLY A 123 -5.84 7.28 -1.09
C GLY A 123 -4.82 6.66 -2.05
N TRP A 124 -5.21 5.61 -2.79
CA TRP A 124 -4.28 4.95 -3.70
C TRP A 124 -3.70 5.89 -4.77
N PRO A 125 -4.49 6.69 -5.49
CA PRO A 125 -3.91 7.63 -6.46
C PRO A 125 -2.90 8.60 -5.85
N ALA A 126 -3.19 9.12 -4.66
CA ALA A 126 -2.28 10.05 -3.99
C ALA A 126 -0.97 9.36 -3.57
N VAL A 127 -1.08 8.19 -2.95
CA VAL A 127 0.08 7.40 -2.49
C VAL A 127 0.95 7.00 -3.69
N LEU A 128 0.34 6.46 -4.73
CA LEU A 128 1.11 5.93 -5.87
C LEU A 128 1.68 7.05 -6.73
N SER A 129 1.00 8.20 -6.85
CA SER A 129 1.57 9.38 -7.51
C SER A 129 2.81 9.86 -6.79
N SER A 130 2.79 9.86 -5.46
CA SER A 130 3.94 10.28 -4.66
C SER A 130 5.07 9.27 -4.69
N MET A 131 4.76 7.97 -4.67
CA MET A 131 5.77 6.91 -4.86
C MET A 131 6.48 7.09 -6.21
N LYS A 132 5.72 7.30 -7.27
CA LYS A 132 6.27 7.54 -8.61
C LYS A 132 7.21 8.75 -8.60
N SER A 133 6.80 9.85 -8.01
CA SER A 133 7.63 11.05 -7.90
C SER A 133 8.93 10.75 -7.16
N LEU A 134 8.84 10.07 -6.01
CA LEU A 134 10.02 9.72 -5.23
C LEU A 134 11.01 8.86 -6.02
N LEU A 135 10.52 7.84 -6.70
CA LEU A 135 11.37 6.90 -7.43
C LEU A 135 11.98 7.51 -8.70
N GLU A 136 11.26 8.43 -9.34
CA GLU A 136 11.74 9.04 -10.60
C GLU A 136 12.57 10.30 -10.39
N THR A 137 12.31 11.05 -9.31
CA THR A 137 12.96 12.35 -9.09
C THR A 137 13.76 12.45 -7.80
N GLY A 138 13.60 11.51 -6.89
CA GLY A 138 14.21 11.57 -5.56
C GLY A 138 13.38 12.34 -4.53
N ALA A 139 12.26 12.92 -4.92
CA ALA A 139 11.39 13.69 -4.02
C ALA A 139 9.93 13.24 -4.16
N SER A 140 9.29 12.97 -3.01
CA SER A 140 7.87 12.66 -2.95
C SER A 140 7.05 13.95 -3.06
N LEU A 141 5.73 13.80 -3.11
CA LEU A 141 4.82 14.94 -3.08
C LEU A 141 4.64 15.42 -1.63
N SER A 142 4.62 16.73 -1.43
CA SER A 142 4.56 17.29 -0.07
C SER A 142 3.32 16.85 0.71
N MET A 143 2.20 16.60 0.04
CA MET A 143 0.97 16.20 0.70
C MET A 143 1.07 14.84 1.40
N THR A 144 1.97 13.97 0.97
CA THR A 144 2.13 12.63 1.56
C THR A 144 3.29 12.52 2.53
N ARG A 145 4.16 13.54 2.62
CA ARG A 145 5.31 13.52 3.55
C ARG A 145 4.93 13.83 4.98
N ARG A 146 3.73 14.36 5.19
CA ARG A 146 3.24 14.73 6.52
C ARG A 146 2.19 13.75 6.99
N GLN A 147 1.93 13.75 8.29
CA GLN A 147 0.90 12.94 8.89
C GLN A 147 -0.45 13.22 8.22
N TRP A 148 -1.12 12.15 7.77
CA TRP A 148 -2.50 12.26 7.33
C TRP A 148 -3.38 12.21 8.57
N LYS A 149 -4.24 13.21 8.73
CA LYS A 149 -5.18 13.23 9.83
C LYS A 149 -6.25 12.16 9.58
N LYS A 150 -6.55 11.40 10.63
CA LYS A 150 -7.70 10.54 10.59
C LYS A 150 -8.93 11.40 10.38
N ALA A 151 -9.83 10.98 9.49
CA ALA A 151 -11.13 11.61 9.36
C ALA A 151 -11.80 11.54 10.73
N GLY A 152 -12.02 12.69 11.32
CA GLY A 152 -12.53 12.79 12.67
C GLY A 152 -13.96 12.34 12.79
#